data_c16976ad2cdc0df0bba51c00fae6eaec
#
_entry.id   c16976ad2cdc0df0bba51c00fae6eaec
#
_cell.length_a   1.000
_cell.length_b   1.000
_cell.length_c   1.000
_cell.angle_alpha   90.00
_cell.angle_beta   90.00
_cell.angle_gamma   90.00
#
_symmetry.space_group_name_H-M   'P 1'
#
loop_
_entity.id
_entity.type
_entity.pdbx_description
1 polymer ?
#
loop_
_entity_poly.entity_id
_entity_poly.type
_entity_poly.pdbx_seq_one_letter_code
_entity_poly.pdbx_strand_id
1 'polypeptide(L)'
;MLSNPVMATGFGELKVFSGSAHPALAREIADFLGVSVGQARLRRFPDSEVSFQIDENIRGTDVFLVQPTCAPVDEHIMELLVMIDAFRRSSAARITAVIPYYGYARQDRKDKPRVPISAKLVANILSAAGTNRVLTMDLHKAQIQGFFDIPVDHLFAAPVIIDHLARLDYPRLTIVSPDAGGAERARAYAKRLDAELAIIDKRRTDDGTAEVMNVIGVVEGRTCIIQDDIIDTAGTITKAASALKNNGADRVLACAVHGVLSGPAIDRIEKSPIDKLIVTNTIPPSSASRNHPKIVVLTVARLLGQAIKSIHEETSVSSLFV
;
A
#
# COMPACT_ATOMS: atom_id res chain seq x y z
N MET A 1 -15.30 -38.48 -5.56
CA MET A 1 -15.35 -37.13 -6.15
C MET A 1 -14.04 -36.90 -6.83
N LEU A 2 -14.00 -36.90 -8.14
CA LEU A 2 -12.78 -36.73 -8.92
C LEU A 2 -12.37 -35.26 -8.83
N SER A 3 -11.19 -34.99 -8.30
CA SER A 3 -10.57 -33.68 -8.32
C SER A 3 -10.44 -33.22 -9.76
N ASN A 4 -11.06 -32.09 -10.12
CA ASN A 4 -10.80 -31.44 -11.39
C ASN A 4 -9.28 -31.22 -11.53
N PRO A 5 -8.65 -31.65 -12.64
CA PRO A 5 -7.27 -31.31 -12.88
C PRO A 5 -7.18 -29.80 -13.05
N VAL A 6 -6.41 -29.15 -12.18
CA VAL A 6 -5.96 -27.77 -12.39
C VAL A 6 -5.37 -27.70 -13.78
N MET A 7 -5.96 -26.92 -14.67
CA MET A 7 -5.43 -26.73 -16.03
C MET A 7 -3.97 -26.29 -15.87
N ALA A 8 -3.06 -27.02 -16.50
CA ALA A 8 -1.65 -26.66 -16.49
C ALA A 8 -1.53 -25.28 -17.16
N THR A 9 -1.37 -24.25 -16.35
CA THR A 9 -0.99 -22.90 -16.82
C THR A 9 0.38 -23.00 -17.45
N GLY A 10 0.69 -22.16 -18.44
CA GLY A 10 2.00 -22.18 -19.14
C GLY A 10 3.22 -21.99 -18.21
N PHE A 11 2.97 -21.67 -16.94
CA PHE A 11 3.97 -21.39 -15.91
C PHE A 11 3.85 -22.37 -14.74
N GLY A 12 4.34 -23.51 -14.72
CA GLY A 12 4.47 -24.49 -13.64
C GLY A 12 3.70 -24.21 -12.32
N GLU A 13 4.17 -24.75 -11.20
CA GLU A 13 3.55 -24.60 -9.88
C GLU A 13 3.66 -23.15 -9.36
N LEU A 14 2.57 -22.64 -8.73
CA LEU A 14 2.58 -21.36 -8.03
C LEU A 14 3.39 -21.47 -6.74
N LYS A 15 4.34 -20.59 -6.54
CA LYS A 15 5.14 -20.46 -5.31
C LYS A 15 5.07 -19.04 -4.76
N VAL A 16 4.78 -18.92 -3.47
CA VAL A 16 4.78 -17.65 -2.75
C VAL A 16 6.01 -17.61 -1.85
N PHE A 17 6.86 -16.60 -2.01
CA PHE A 17 8.01 -16.35 -1.13
C PHE A 17 7.86 -15.02 -0.41
N SER A 18 8.52 -14.90 0.74
CA SER A 18 8.54 -13.68 1.54
C SER A 18 9.95 -13.14 1.69
N GLY A 19 10.11 -11.83 1.52
CA GLY A 19 11.25 -11.14 2.09
C GLY A 19 11.05 -10.87 3.59
N SER A 20 11.98 -10.13 4.19
CA SER A 20 11.97 -9.87 5.64
C SER A 20 10.93 -8.81 6.05
N ALA A 21 10.50 -7.94 5.13
CA ALA A 21 9.67 -6.79 5.46
C ALA A 21 8.30 -7.17 6.03
N HIS A 22 7.62 -8.19 5.47
CA HIS A 22 6.26 -8.53 5.92
C HIS A 22 5.91 -10.03 5.81
N PRO A 23 6.58 -10.92 6.54
CA PRO A 23 6.30 -12.36 6.48
C PRO A 23 4.87 -12.75 6.89
N ALA A 24 4.23 -11.94 7.74
CA ALA A 24 2.84 -12.18 8.15
C ALA A 24 1.88 -12.04 6.96
N LEU A 25 2.00 -10.97 6.15
CA LEU A 25 1.18 -10.78 4.96
C LEU A 25 1.42 -11.88 3.92
N ALA A 26 2.68 -12.29 3.72
CA ALA A 26 2.98 -13.40 2.81
C ALA A 26 2.31 -14.71 3.24
N ARG A 27 2.26 -15.00 4.54
CA ARG A 27 1.52 -16.15 5.09
C ARG A 27 0.02 -16.02 4.86
N GLU A 28 -0.58 -14.88 5.19
CA GLU A 28 -2.01 -14.64 4.95
C GLU A 28 -2.39 -14.84 3.48
N ILE A 29 -1.52 -14.41 2.55
CA ILE A 29 -1.70 -14.60 1.10
C ILE A 29 -1.59 -16.10 0.74
N ALA A 30 -0.56 -16.79 1.24
CA ALA A 30 -0.35 -18.21 0.99
C ALA A 30 -1.51 -19.07 1.53
N ASP A 31 -1.99 -18.76 2.74
CA ASP A 31 -3.16 -19.41 3.36
C ASP A 31 -4.43 -19.22 2.50
N PHE A 32 -4.65 -18.01 1.97
CA PHE A 32 -5.76 -17.74 1.07
C PHE A 32 -5.67 -18.55 -0.24
N LEU A 33 -4.46 -18.73 -0.77
CA LEU A 33 -4.20 -19.50 -1.99
C LEU A 33 -4.19 -21.01 -1.76
N GLY A 34 -4.19 -21.47 -0.50
CA GLY A 34 -4.09 -22.89 -0.16
C GLY A 34 -2.70 -23.48 -0.41
N VAL A 35 -1.64 -22.64 -0.38
CA VAL A 35 -0.24 -23.06 -0.56
C VAL A 35 0.60 -22.70 0.68
N SER A 36 1.78 -23.30 0.79
CA SER A 36 2.75 -22.92 1.82
C SER A 36 3.66 -21.79 1.31
N VAL A 37 4.15 -20.97 2.24
CA VAL A 37 5.25 -20.05 1.92
C VAL A 37 6.49 -20.86 1.59
N GLY A 38 7.16 -20.52 0.49
CA GLY A 38 8.32 -21.21 -0.03
C GLY A 38 9.49 -21.21 0.95
N GLN A 39 10.25 -22.30 0.93
CA GLN A 39 11.37 -22.51 1.84
C GLN A 39 12.62 -21.77 1.36
N ALA A 40 13.04 -20.78 2.13
CA ALA A 40 14.25 -20.01 1.85
C ALA A 40 14.84 -19.45 3.14
N ARG A 41 16.13 -19.19 3.11
CA ARG A 41 16.88 -18.56 4.21
C ARG A 41 17.36 -17.19 3.77
N LEU A 42 16.82 -16.15 4.39
CA LEU A 42 17.26 -14.78 4.25
C LEU A 42 18.04 -14.38 5.52
N ARG A 43 19.28 -14.00 5.37
CA ARG A 43 20.19 -13.66 6.47
C ARG A 43 21.03 -12.45 6.09
N ARG A 44 21.76 -11.91 7.07
CA ARG A 44 22.81 -10.92 6.83
C ARG A 44 24.16 -11.46 7.24
N PHE A 45 25.17 -11.14 6.45
CA PHE A 45 26.55 -11.31 6.83
C PHE A 45 26.93 -10.29 7.95
N PRO A 46 28.05 -10.51 8.67
CA PRO A 46 28.50 -9.59 9.72
C PRO A 46 28.70 -8.14 9.26
N ASP A 47 29.00 -7.92 7.98
CA ASP A 47 29.13 -6.62 7.33
C ASP A 47 27.79 -6.03 6.85
N SER A 48 26.68 -6.70 7.18
CA SER A 48 25.30 -6.34 6.81
C SER A 48 24.88 -6.63 5.37
N GLU A 49 25.73 -7.24 4.54
CA GLU A 49 25.32 -7.70 3.21
C GLU A 49 24.22 -8.78 3.31
N VAL A 50 23.32 -8.75 2.32
CA VAL A 50 22.19 -9.71 2.25
C VAL A 50 22.70 -11.06 1.74
N SER A 51 22.37 -12.13 2.47
CA SER A 51 22.57 -13.52 2.05
C SER A 51 21.21 -14.19 1.88
N PHE A 52 20.97 -14.76 0.71
CA PHE A 52 19.72 -15.45 0.41
C PHE A 52 20.00 -16.83 -0.20
N GLN A 53 19.28 -17.84 0.28
CA GLN A 53 19.35 -19.22 -0.25
C GLN A 53 17.95 -19.80 -0.33
N ILE A 54 17.63 -20.41 -1.47
CA ILE A 54 16.40 -21.15 -1.71
C ILE A 54 16.64 -22.60 -1.29
N ASP A 55 15.76 -23.16 -0.45
CA ASP A 55 15.90 -24.50 0.13
C ASP A 55 14.95 -25.52 -0.53
N GLU A 56 14.34 -25.18 -1.67
CA GLU A 56 13.46 -26.05 -2.45
C GLU A 56 13.71 -25.92 -3.96
N ASN A 57 13.18 -26.85 -4.73
CA ASN A 57 13.26 -26.76 -6.20
C ASN A 57 12.20 -25.78 -6.72
N ILE A 58 12.65 -24.76 -7.45
CA ILE A 58 11.78 -23.75 -8.08
C ILE A 58 11.88 -23.69 -9.61
N ARG A 59 12.61 -24.66 -10.21
CA ARG A 59 12.79 -24.67 -11.67
C ARG A 59 11.45 -24.80 -12.38
N GLY A 60 11.17 -23.85 -13.28
CA GLY A 60 9.95 -23.82 -14.07
C GLY A 60 8.70 -23.37 -13.30
N THR A 61 8.83 -22.93 -12.04
CA THR A 61 7.69 -22.46 -11.24
C THR A 61 7.36 -20.99 -11.48
N ASP A 62 6.14 -20.60 -11.13
CA ASP A 62 5.65 -19.22 -11.13
C ASP A 62 5.83 -18.62 -9.72
N VAL A 63 6.83 -17.77 -9.56
CA VAL A 63 7.24 -17.23 -8.27
C VAL A 63 6.61 -15.87 -8.02
N PHE A 64 5.92 -15.75 -6.88
CA PHE A 64 5.39 -14.50 -6.34
C PHE A 64 6.18 -14.13 -5.08
N LEU A 65 6.99 -13.09 -5.16
CA LEU A 65 7.84 -12.62 -4.07
C LEU A 65 7.19 -11.43 -3.37
N VAL A 66 6.70 -11.64 -2.15
CA VAL A 66 6.03 -10.60 -1.34
C VAL A 66 7.06 -9.82 -0.54
N GLN A 67 7.27 -8.55 -0.90
CA GLN A 67 8.20 -7.64 -0.20
C GLN A 67 7.75 -6.20 -0.35
N PRO A 68 7.03 -5.60 0.59
CA PRO A 68 6.83 -4.15 0.61
C PRO A 68 8.18 -3.46 0.82
N THR A 69 8.46 -2.41 0.04
CA THR A 69 9.69 -1.64 0.17
C THR A 69 9.52 -0.47 1.13
N CYS A 70 9.02 -0.79 2.35
CA CYS A 70 8.87 0.14 3.47
C CYS A 70 10.19 0.28 4.25
N ALA A 71 10.18 1.11 5.30
CA ALA A 71 11.37 1.30 6.13
C ALA A 71 11.85 0.00 6.83
N PRO A 72 13.17 -0.28 6.85
CA PRO A 72 14.25 0.45 6.20
C PRO A 72 14.27 0.24 4.68
N VAL A 73 13.96 1.29 3.93
CA VAL A 73 13.57 1.21 2.51
C VAL A 73 14.68 0.62 1.63
N ASP A 74 15.90 1.10 1.80
CA ASP A 74 17.05 0.69 0.96
C ASP A 74 17.42 -0.77 1.21
N GLU A 75 17.30 -1.22 2.46
CA GLU A 75 17.54 -2.61 2.84
C GLU A 75 16.52 -3.54 2.19
N HIS A 76 15.23 -3.21 2.26
CA HIS A 76 14.17 -4.04 1.68
C HIS A 76 14.21 -4.04 0.15
N ILE A 77 14.66 -2.95 -0.49
CA ILE A 77 14.90 -2.92 -1.93
C ILE A 77 16.06 -3.85 -2.27
N MET A 78 17.19 -3.77 -1.55
CA MET A 78 18.34 -4.63 -1.83
C MET A 78 18.01 -6.10 -1.60
N GLU A 79 17.28 -6.46 -0.53
CA GLU A 79 16.78 -7.82 -0.31
C GLU A 79 15.96 -8.30 -1.50
N LEU A 80 15.00 -7.49 -1.96
CA LEU A 80 14.15 -7.81 -3.10
C LEU A 80 14.99 -8.11 -4.36
N LEU A 81 16.00 -7.29 -4.65
CA LEU A 81 16.88 -7.47 -5.82
C LEU A 81 17.70 -8.76 -5.72
N VAL A 82 18.29 -9.04 -4.57
CA VAL A 82 19.09 -10.26 -4.34
C VAL A 82 18.23 -11.51 -4.47
N MET A 83 17.00 -11.47 -3.93
CA MET A 83 16.05 -12.57 -4.03
C MET A 83 15.62 -12.82 -5.48
N ILE A 84 15.32 -11.75 -6.25
CA ILE A 84 14.95 -11.86 -7.68
C ILE A 84 16.08 -12.49 -8.47
N ASP A 85 17.34 -12.05 -8.27
CA ASP A 85 18.50 -12.64 -8.97
C ASP A 85 18.66 -14.12 -8.63
N ALA A 86 18.47 -14.52 -7.39
CA ALA A 86 18.50 -15.92 -6.97
C ALA A 86 17.43 -16.76 -7.64
N PHE A 87 16.18 -16.29 -7.70
CA PHE A 87 15.10 -17.00 -8.41
C PHE A 87 15.38 -17.13 -9.91
N ARG A 88 15.86 -16.06 -10.54
CA ARG A 88 16.28 -16.07 -11.95
C ARG A 88 17.36 -17.09 -12.21
N ARG A 89 18.42 -17.12 -11.39
CA ARG A 89 19.54 -18.09 -11.53
C ARG A 89 19.11 -19.51 -11.23
N SER A 90 18.07 -19.71 -10.44
CA SER A 90 17.49 -21.02 -10.15
C SER A 90 16.44 -21.45 -11.18
N SER A 91 16.31 -20.71 -12.29
CA SER A 91 15.45 -21.04 -13.43
C SER A 91 13.94 -21.03 -13.09
N ALA A 92 13.48 -20.13 -12.23
CA ALA A 92 12.04 -19.84 -12.13
C ALA A 92 11.51 -19.46 -13.53
N ALA A 93 10.31 -19.89 -13.89
CA ALA A 93 9.72 -19.60 -15.20
C ALA A 93 9.24 -18.15 -15.29
N ARG A 94 8.67 -17.64 -14.21
CA ARG A 94 8.24 -16.25 -14.07
C ARG A 94 8.50 -15.77 -12.65
N ILE A 95 8.87 -14.50 -12.49
CA ILE A 95 9.09 -13.85 -11.20
C ILE A 95 8.21 -12.61 -11.16
N THR A 96 7.20 -12.63 -10.29
CA THR A 96 6.33 -11.49 -9.99
C THR A 96 6.75 -10.86 -8.66
N ALA A 97 7.21 -9.61 -8.69
CA ALA A 97 7.46 -8.85 -7.48
C ALA A 97 6.14 -8.29 -6.93
N VAL A 98 5.67 -8.82 -5.81
CA VAL A 98 4.49 -8.35 -5.09
C VAL A 98 4.93 -7.30 -4.09
N ILE A 99 4.72 -6.03 -4.41
CA ILE A 99 5.19 -4.87 -3.66
C ILE A 99 3.96 -4.09 -3.15
N PRO A 100 3.34 -4.50 -2.02
CA PRO A 100 2.14 -3.85 -1.50
C PRO A 100 2.33 -2.37 -1.19
N TYR A 101 3.53 -1.97 -0.77
CA TYR A 101 3.96 -0.59 -0.63
C TYR A 101 5.23 -0.35 -1.43
N TYR A 102 5.17 0.58 -2.38
CA TYR A 102 6.28 0.95 -3.24
C TYR A 102 7.02 2.15 -2.65
N GLY A 103 8.18 1.89 -2.07
CA GLY A 103 9.08 2.94 -1.55
C GLY A 103 9.55 3.89 -2.67
N TYR A 104 9.89 5.12 -2.29
CA TYR A 104 10.24 6.20 -3.23
C TYR A 104 9.11 6.67 -4.16
N ALA A 105 7.88 6.14 -4.07
CA ALA A 105 6.75 6.54 -4.90
C ALA A 105 6.44 8.05 -4.87
N ARG A 106 6.78 8.74 -3.78
CA ARG A 106 6.59 10.20 -3.64
C ARG A 106 7.57 11.05 -4.46
N GLN A 107 8.60 10.42 -5.04
CA GLN A 107 9.60 11.08 -5.91
C GLN A 107 9.39 10.65 -7.38
N ASP A 108 8.17 10.91 -7.87
CA ASP A 108 7.71 10.53 -9.20
C ASP A 108 8.02 11.56 -10.29
N ARG A 109 8.45 12.76 -9.91
CA ARG A 109 8.77 13.87 -10.79
C ARG A 109 9.82 14.79 -10.19
N LYS A 110 10.40 15.63 -11.02
CA LYS A 110 11.24 16.73 -10.56
C LYS A 110 10.35 17.89 -10.07
N ASP A 111 10.28 18.08 -8.76
CA ASP A 111 9.62 19.21 -8.12
C ASP A 111 10.52 20.44 -8.03
N LYS A 112 11.83 20.26 -8.21
CA LYS A 112 12.90 21.27 -8.17
C LYS A 112 13.97 20.96 -9.21
N PRO A 113 14.80 21.95 -9.57
CA PRO A 113 15.99 21.70 -10.38
C PRO A 113 16.98 20.75 -9.68
N ARG A 114 17.63 19.87 -10.44
CA ARG A 114 18.73 19.01 -10.00
C ARG A 114 18.33 17.96 -8.94
N VAL A 115 17.08 17.53 -8.90
CA VAL A 115 16.61 16.41 -8.07
C VAL A 115 16.40 15.15 -8.91
N PRO A 116 16.48 13.95 -8.32
CA PRO A 116 16.24 12.68 -9.01
C PRO A 116 14.75 12.45 -9.24
N ILE A 117 14.43 11.42 -10.04
CA ILE A 117 13.12 10.75 -10.09
C ILE A 117 13.34 9.34 -9.54
N SER A 118 13.37 9.22 -8.20
CA SER A 118 13.76 7.98 -7.55
C SER A 118 12.78 6.84 -7.79
N ALA A 119 11.49 7.14 -7.98
CA ALA A 119 10.50 6.14 -8.37
C ALA A 119 10.87 5.45 -9.71
N LYS A 120 11.37 6.20 -10.70
CA LYS A 120 11.86 5.65 -11.98
C LYS A 120 13.14 4.83 -11.80
N LEU A 121 14.07 5.31 -10.95
CA LEU A 121 15.30 4.57 -10.66
C LEU A 121 14.97 3.19 -10.09
N VAL A 122 14.10 3.10 -9.08
CA VAL A 122 13.68 1.83 -8.47
C VAL A 122 13.01 0.92 -9.51
N ALA A 123 12.15 1.45 -10.38
CA ALA A 123 11.52 0.67 -11.45
C ALA A 123 12.58 0.06 -12.41
N ASN A 124 13.57 0.85 -12.79
CA ASN A 124 14.65 0.38 -13.69
C ASN A 124 15.48 -0.75 -13.06
N ILE A 125 15.89 -0.61 -11.80
CA ILE A 125 16.72 -1.63 -11.15
C ILE A 125 15.93 -2.92 -10.89
N LEU A 126 14.63 -2.86 -10.56
CA LEU A 126 13.78 -4.04 -10.44
C LEU A 126 13.65 -4.78 -11.78
N SER A 127 13.46 -4.06 -12.89
CA SER A 127 13.40 -4.65 -14.22
C SER A 127 14.75 -5.28 -14.61
N ALA A 128 15.86 -4.59 -14.34
CA ALA A 128 17.21 -5.08 -14.64
C ALA A 128 17.58 -6.31 -13.81
N ALA A 129 17.11 -6.45 -12.58
CA ALA A 129 17.33 -7.62 -11.73
C ALA A 129 16.67 -8.90 -12.31
N GLY A 130 15.65 -8.75 -13.16
CA GLY A 130 15.00 -9.87 -13.82
C GLY A 130 13.56 -10.12 -13.40
N THR A 131 12.90 -9.10 -12.81
CA THR A 131 11.46 -9.13 -12.55
C THR A 131 10.71 -9.22 -13.88
N ASN A 132 9.74 -10.13 -14.00
CA ASN A 132 8.89 -10.26 -15.18
C ASN A 132 7.60 -9.46 -15.08
N ARG A 133 7.12 -9.20 -13.86
CA ARG A 133 5.86 -8.48 -13.56
C ARG A 133 5.93 -7.85 -12.19
N VAL A 134 5.27 -6.74 -12.00
CA VAL A 134 5.07 -6.11 -10.69
C VAL A 134 3.58 -6.14 -10.34
N LEU A 135 3.25 -6.58 -9.14
CA LEU A 135 1.94 -6.43 -8.52
C LEU A 135 2.08 -5.45 -7.34
N THR A 136 1.38 -4.35 -7.40
CA THR A 136 1.48 -3.29 -6.38
C THR A 136 0.12 -2.71 -6.03
N MET A 137 0.06 -1.87 -4.99
CA MET A 137 -1.18 -1.29 -4.50
C MET A 137 -1.04 0.21 -4.26
N ASP A 138 -2.07 0.98 -4.67
CA ASP A 138 -2.22 2.42 -4.42
C ASP A 138 -0.92 3.22 -4.58
N LEU A 139 -0.30 3.14 -5.74
CA LEU A 139 0.86 3.98 -6.07
C LEU A 139 0.51 5.46 -5.82
N HIS A 140 1.41 6.21 -5.21
CA HIS A 140 1.22 7.64 -4.90
C HIS A 140 0.70 8.42 -6.11
N LYS A 141 1.20 8.08 -7.30
CA LYS A 141 0.70 8.54 -8.59
C LYS A 141 0.56 7.34 -9.54
N ALA A 142 -0.60 7.15 -10.13
CA ALA A 142 -0.87 6.03 -11.03
C ALA A 142 0.09 5.97 -12.23
N GLN A 143 0.64 7.12 -12.67
CA GLN A 143 1.59 7.22 -13.76
C GLN A 143 2.90 6.46 -13.50
N ILE A 144 3.25 6.15 -12.24
CA ILE A 144 4.44 5.37 -11.88
C ILE A 144 4.43 3.99 -12.55
N GLN A 145 3.25 3.39 -12.80
CA GLN A 145 3.15 2.15 -13.57
C GLN A 145 3.82 2.25 -14.96
N GLY A 146 3.80 3.41 -15.57
CA GLY A 146 4.47 3.67 -16.86
C GLY A 146 6.00 3.86 -16.74
N PHE A 147 6.58 3.78 -15.55
CA PHE A 147 8.03 3.79 -15.36
C PHE A 147 8.66 2.41 -15.58
N PHE A 148 7.86 1.37 -15.60
CA PHE A 148 8.29 0.01 -15.85
C PHE A 148 8.15 -0.34 -17.32
N ASP A 149 9.14 -1.06 -17.84
CA ASP A 149 9.11 -1.65 -19.19
C ASP A 149 8.57 -3.11 -19.16
N ILE A 150 8.04 -3.53 -18.01
CA ILE A 150 7.40 -4.81 -17.74
C ILE A 150 5.96 -4.59 -17.28
N PRO A 151 5.07 -5.60 -17.38
CA PRO A 151 3.69 -5.48 -16.91
C PRO A 151 3.59 -5.09 -15.43
N VAL A 152 2.66 -4.19 -15.12
CA VAL A 152 2.33 -3.75 -13.75
C VAL A 152 0.85 -3.90 -13.52
N ASP A 153 0.49 -4.68 -12.50
CA ASP A 153 -0.87 -4.73 -11.98
C ASP A 153 -0.96 -3.80 -10.77
N HIS A 154 -1.64 -2.68 -10.95
CA HIS A 154 -1.79 -1.64 -9.94
C HIS A 154 -3.17 -1.73 -9.29
N LEU A 155 -3.28 -2.42 -8.15
CA LEU A 155 -4.52 -2.59 -7.38
C LEU A 155 -4.86 -1.34 -6.55
N PHE A 156 -6.13 -1.28 -6.12
CA PHE A 156 -6.61 -0.28 -5.17
C PHE A 156 -7.21 -0.96 -3.94
N ALA A 157 -6.79 -0.55 -2.74
CA ALA A 157 -7.35 -1.05 -1.48
C ALA A 157 -8.68 -0.39 -1.10
N ALA A 158 -9.17 0.53 -1.92
CA ALA A 158 -10.44 1.22 -1.69
C ALA A 158 -11.60 0.27 -1.34
N PRO A 159 -11.83 -0.87 -2.03
CA PRO A 159 -12.89 -1.81 -1.66
C PRO A 159 -12.77 -2.30 -0.21
N VAL A 160 -11.56 -2.63 0.25
CA VAL A 160 -11.33 -3.13 1.62
C VAL A 160 -11.67 -2.07 2.67
N ILE A 161 -11.27 -0.82 2.43
CA ILE A 161 -11.53 0.29 3.36
C ILE A 161 -13.01 0.67 3.34
N ILE A 162 -13.62 0.78 2.14
CA ILE A 162 -15.03 1.15 1.97
C ILE A 162 -15.95 0.11 2.60
N ASP A 163 -15.71 -1.19 2.41
CA ASP A 163 -16.46 -2.26 3.05
C ASP A 163 -16.40 -2.18 4.57
N HIS A 164 -15.26 -1.82 5.13
CA HIS A 164 -15.13 -1.60 6.56
C HIS A 164 -15.93 -0.37 7.02
N LEU A 165 -15.79 0.76 6.32
CA LEU A 165 -16.48 2.01 6.66
C LEU A 165 -18.01 1.87 6.55
N ALA A 166 -18.52 1.18 5.54
CA ALA A 166 -19.94 0.95 5.33
C ALA A 166 -20.61 0.19 6.49
N ARG A 167 -19.86 -0.70 7.18
CA ARG A 167 -20.35 -1.44 8.34
C ARG A 167 -20.45 -0.61 9.62
N LEU A 168 -19.81 0.57 9.64
CA LEU A 168 -19.80 1.44 10.82
C LEU A 168 -21.08 2.30 10.93
N ASP A 169 -21.89 2.37 9.88
CA ASP A 169 -23.20 3.05 9.80
C ASP A 169 -23.21 4.44 10.44
N TYR A 170 -22.28 5.31 10.00
CA TYR A 170 -22.22 6.68 10.48
C TYR A 170 -23.25 7.57 9.79
N PRO A 171 -24.14 8.26 10.55
CA PRO A 171 -25.10 9.17 9.96
C PRO A 171 -24.40 10.43 9.40
N ARG A 172 -24.98 11.01 8.34
CA ARG A 172 -24.50 12.27 7.75
C ARG A 172 -23.00 12.27 7.48
N LEU A 173 -22.54 11.29 6.68
CA LEU A 173 -21.14 11.10 6.36
C LEU A 173 -20.64 12.16 5.36
N THR A 174 -19.43 12.68 5.59
CA THR A 174 -18.65 13.51 4.65
C THR A 174 -17.26 12.92 4.49
N ILE A 175 -16.87 12.62 3.25
CA ILE A 175 -15.50 12.24 2.92
C ILE A 175 -14.70 13.51 2.64
N VAL A 176 -13.52 13.61 3.24
CA VAL A 176 -12.71 14.82 3.20
C VAL A 176 -11.37 14.52 2.54
N SER A 177 -11.06 15.25 1.48
CA SER A 177 -9.69 15.26 0.93
C SER A 177 -8.82 16.21 1.74
N PRO A 178 -7.63 15.78 2.22
CA PRO A 178 -6.74 16.66 2.99
C PRO A 178 -6.04 17.72 2.13
N ASP A 179 -6.17 17.66 0.81
CA ASP A 179 -5.68 18.65 -0.15
C ASP A 179 -6.37 18.49 -1.52
N ALA A 180 -6.10 19.43 -2.45
CA ALA A 180 -6.68 19.38 -3.80
C ALA A 180 -6.22 18.15 -4.62
N GLY A 181 -5.02 17.63 -4.35
CA GLY A 181 -4.43 16.51 -5.09
C GLY A 181 -5.09 15.15 -4.82
N GLY A 182 -5.76 15.01 -3.67
CA GLY A 182 -6.51 13.81 -3.26
C GLY A 182 -8.00 13.84 -3.61
N ALA A 183 -8.51 14.95 -4.16
CA ALA A 183 -9.94 15.17 -4.34
C ALA A 183 -10.65 14.10 -5.19
N GLU A 184 -10.00 13.60 -6.25
CA GLU A 184 -10.56 12.55 -7.11
C GLU A 184 -10.75 11.25 -6.33
N ARG A 185 -9.75 10.86 -5.54
CA ARG A 185 -9.81 9.67 -4.69
C ARG A 185 -10.89 9.80 -3.62
N ALA A 186 -10.95 10.94 -2.91
CA ALA A 186 -12.00 11.21 -1.93
C ALA A 186 -13.40 11.18 -2.55
N ARG A 187 -13.58 11.68 -3.78
CA ARG A 187 -14.83 11.60 -4.53
C ARG A 187 -15.26 10.17 -4.82
N ALA A 188 -14.32 9.28 -5.16
CA ALA A 188 -14.62 7.88 -5.40
C ALA A 188 -15.14 7.19 -4.12
N TYR A 189 -14.58 7.51 -2.95
CA TYR A 189 -15.09 7.04 -1.66
C TYR A 189 -16.48 7.62 -1.35
N ALA A 190 -16.65 8.94 -1.51
CA ALA A 190 -17.92 9.60 -1.27
C ALA A 190 -19.05 8.99 -2.09
N LYS A 191 -18.83 8.76 -3.39
CA LYS A 191 -19.81 8.13 -4.28
C LYS A 191 -20.21 6.72 -3.82
N ARG A 192 -19.27 5.90 -3.33
CA ARG A 192 -19.54 4.52 -2.91
C ARG A 192 -20.21 4.42 -1.54
N LEU A 193 -20.00 5.43 -0.69
CA LEU A 193 -20.56 5.50 0.66
C LEU A 193 -21.82 6.37 0.74
N ASP A 194 -22.33 6.86 -0.40
CA ASP A 194 -23.43 7.82 -0.48
C ASP A 194 -23.22 9.01 0.47
N ALA A 195 -22.03 9.58 0.43
CA ALA A 195 -21.57 10.62 1.34
C ALA A 195 -21.30 11.94 0.60
N GLU A 196 -21.33 13.04 1.34
CA GLU A 196 -20.88 14.35 0.87
C GLU A 196 -19.36 14.37 0.66
N LEU A 197 -18.88 15.32 -0.13
CA LEU A 197 -17.47 15.58 -0.35
C LEU A 197 -17.07 16.94 0.19
N ALA A 198 -15.97 16.98 0.97
CA ALA A 198 -15.31 18.23 1.34
C ALA A 198 -13.83 18.17 1.00
N ILE A 199 -13.22 19.33 0.83
CA ILE A 199 -11.78 19.47 0.49
C ILE A 199 -11.16 20.49 1.44
N ILE A 200 -9.97 20.20 1.95
CA ILE A 200 -9.19 21.17 2.71
C ILE A 200 -8.24 21.91 1.77
N ASP A 201 -8.51 23.19 1.59
CA ASP A 201 -7.65 24.10 0.84
C ASP A 201 -6.61 24.71 1.79
N LYS A 202 -5.33 24.44 1.51
CA LYS A 202 -4.20 24.91 2.31
C LYS A 202 -3.65 26.18 1.66
N ARG A 203 -3.76 27.29 2.35
CA ARG A 203 -3.14 28.55 1.94
C ARG A 203 -2.10 28.96 2.96
N ARG A 204 -0.95 29.44 2.48
CA ARG A 204 -0.03 30.18 3.33
C ARG A 204 -0.52 31.62 3.43
N THR A 205 -0.42 32.19 4.60
CA THR A 205 -0.62 33.64 4.79
C THR A 205 0.38 34.42 3.95
N ASP A 206 0.03 35.61 3.51
CA ASP A 206 0.85 36.46 2.61
C ASP A 206 2.26 36.74 3.19
N ASP A 207 2.41 36.71 4.51
CA ASP A 207 3.68 36.82 5.23
C ASP A 207 4.42 35.47 5.40
N GLY A 208 3.81 34.35 4.94
CA GLY A 208 4.39 33.00 5.02
C GLY A 208 4.49 32.39 6.42
N THR A 209 3.97 33.07 7.45
CA THR A 209 4.14 32.68 8.88
C THR A 209 3.14 31.67 9.37
N ALA A 210 1.95 31.59 8.77
CA ALA A 210 0.89 30.66 9.16
C ALA A 210 0.31 29.91 7.96
N GLU A 211 -0.08 28.65 8.19
CA GLU A 211 -0.83 27.82 7.25
C GLU A 211 -2.31 27.87 7.64
N VAL A 212 -3.15 28.51 6.80
CA VAL A 212 -4.60 28.54 7.00
C VAL A 212 -5.21 27.37 6.25
N MET A 213 -6.05 26.61 6.95
CA MET A 213 -6.83 25.51 6.36
C MET A 213 -8.28 25.94 6.18
N ASN A 214 -8.67 26.14 4.94
CA ASN A 214 -10.04 26.43 4.54
C ASN A 214 -10.78 25.14 4.23
N VAL A 215 -11.95 24.93 4.83
CA VAL A 215 -12.80 23.75 4.53
C VAL A 215 -13.84 24.15 3.49
N ILE A 216 -13.80 23.49 2.34
CA ILE A 216 -14.75 23.66 1.23
C ILE A 216 -15.69 22.46 1.24
N GLY A 217 -16.98 22.67 1.49
CA GLY A 217 -17.98 21.62 1.61
C GLY A 217 -18.68 21.64 2.97
N VAL A 218 -19.66 20.74 3.17
CA VAL A 218 -20.49 20.71 4.38
C VAL A 218 -19.90 19.72 5.39
N VAL A 219 -19.52 20.21 6.57
CA VAL A 219 -18.91 19.41 7.64
C VAL A 219 -19.58 19.59 8.99
N GLU A 220 -20.32 20.69 9.19
CA GLU A 220 -21.00 20.99 10.45
C GLU A 220 -22.06 19.94 10.82
N GLY A 221 -22.00 19.44 12.04
CA GLY A 221 -22.88 18.39 12.56
C GLY A 221 -22.76 17.05 11.82
N ARG A 222 -21.63 16.77 11.16
CA ARG A 222 -21.41 15.55 10.35
C ARG A 222 -20.24 14.70 10.86
N THR A 223 -20.28 13.43 10.53
CA THR A 223 -19.11 12.56 10.68
C THR A 223 -18.21 12.74 9.47
N CYS A 224 -17.00 13.23 9.69
CA CYS A 224 -16.01 13.49 8.64
C CYS A 224 -14.95 12.38 8.60
N ILE A 225 -14.67 11.83 7.42
CA ILE A 225 -13.58 10.87 7.22
C ILE A 225 -12.53 11.48 6.29
N ILE A 226 -11.36 11.80 6.83
CA ILE A 226 -10.22 12.26 6.04
C ILE A 226 -9.64 11.07 5.29
N GLN A 227 -9.58 11.14 3.96
CA GLN A 227 -9.07 10.06 3.11
C GLN A 227 -7.77 10.48 2.43
N ASP A 228 -6.71 9.70 2.62
CA ASP A 228 -5.40 9.90 1.97
C ASP A 228 -4.87 8.57 1.40
N ASP A 229 -3.76 8.58 0.63
CA ASP A 229 -3.06 7.38 0.21
C ASP A 229 -2.01 6.95 1.25
N ILE A 230 -1.26 7.90 1.78
CA ILE A 230 -0.13 7.67 2.67
C ILE A 230 -0.24 8.56 3.91
N ILE A 231 -0.17 7.97 5.09
CA ILE A 231 0.02 8.69 6.33
C ILE A 231 1.44 8.39 6.83
N ASP A 232 2.31 9.38 6.75
CA ASP A 232 3.70 9.29 7.20
C ASP A 232 3.86 9.83 8.62
N THR A 233 4.18 11.10 8.80
CA THR A 233 4.35 11.71 10.13
C THR A 233 3.06 12.18 10.80
N ALA A 234 1.92 11.95 10.17
CA ALA A 234 0.57 12.36 10.58
C ALA A 234 0.33 13.86 10.76
N GLY A 235 1.30 14.72 10.39
CA GLY A 235 1.16 16.16 10.57
C GLY A 235 -0.01 16.78 9.77
N THR A 236 -0.18 16.37 8.52
CA THR A 236 -1.24 16.86 7.65
C THR A 236 -2.62 16.48 8.16
N ILE A 237 -2.83 15.18 8.46
CA ILE A 237 -4.16 14.69 8.85
C ILE A 237 -4.61 15.21 10.22
N THR A 238 -3.68 15.40 11.16
CA THR A 238 -4.01 15.92 12.49
C THR A 238 -4.39 17.40 12.46
N LYS A 239 -3.70 18.21 11.64
CA LYS A 239 -4.09 19.60 11.36
C LYS A 239 -5.46 19.66 10.65
N ALA A 240 -5.66 18.79 9.65
CA ALA A 240 -6.93 18.66 8.95
C ALA A 240 -8.07 18.31 9.89
N ALA A 241 -7.86 17.37 10.80
CA ALA A 241 -8.84 16.98 11.81
C ALA A 241 -9.20 18.14 12.75
N SER A 242 -8.21 18.92 13.19
CA SER A 242 -8.46 20.11 14.01
C SER A 242 -9.27 21.17 13.24
N ALA A 243 -8.95 21.38 11.95
CA ALA A 243 -9.72 22.32 11.13
C ALA A 243 -11.19 21.87 10.97
N LEU A 244 -11.45 20.58 10.76
CA LEU A 244 -12.81 20.04 10.69
C LEU A 244 -13.57 20.23 11.99
N LYS A 245 -12.94 19.94 13.13
CA LYS A 245 -13.57 20.18 14.45
C LYS A 245 -13.90 21.66 14.68
N ASN A 246 -13.00 22.56 14.30
CA ASN A 246 -13.23 24.01 14.40
C ASN A 246 -14.36 24.51 13.47
N ASN A 247 -14.66 23.75 12.40
CA ASN A 247 -15.78 23.98 11.49
C ASN A 247 -17.03 23.18 11.86
N GLY A 248 -17.14 22.69 13.10
CA GLY A 248 -18.35 22.06 13.63
C GLY A 248 -18.56 20.59 13.30
N ALA A 249 -17.53 19.86 12.85
CA ALA A 249 -17.66 18.41 12.65
C ALA A 249 -17.91 17.68 13.97
N ASP A 250 -18.96 16.82 14.00
CA ASP A 250 -19.33 16.05 15.20
C ASP A 250 -18.26 15.00 15.52
N ARG A 251 -17.79 14.28 14.51
CA ARG A 251 -16.77 13.24 14.61
C ARG A 251 -15.77 13.36 13.49
N VAL A 252 -14.52 13.00 13.75
CA VAL A 252 -13.47 12.99 12.74
C VAL A 252 -12.72 11.65 12.77
N LEU A 253 -12.79 10.94 11.68
CA LEU A 253 -11.98 9.75 11.41
C LEU A 253 -10.97 10.07 10.32
N ALA A 254 -9.99 9.19 10.17
CA ALA A 254 -9.07 9.24 9.03
C ALA A 254 -8.88 7.83 8.47
N CYS A 255 -8.63 7.74 7.17
CA CYS A 255 -8.22 6.48 6.54
C CYS A 255 -7.13 6.71 5.51
N ALA A 256 -6.24 5.72 5.37
CA ALA A 256 -5.26 5.68 4.30
C ALA A 256 -4.91 4.23 3.96
N VAL A 257 -4.42 4.02 2.75
CA VAL A 257 -3.93 2.70 2.37
C VAL A 257 -2.62 2.42 3.09
N HIS A 258 -1.66 3.32 3.01
CA HIS A 258 -0.32 3.10 3.55
C HIS A 258 -0.10 3.85 4.87
N GLY A 259 -0.14 3.11 5.97
CA GLY A 259 0.22 3.62 7.30
C GLY A 259 1.73 3.52 7.52
N VAL A 260 2.52 4.47 6.98
CA VAL A 260 3.97 4.51 7.23
C VAL A 260 4.23 4.82 8.70
N LEU A 261 3.47 5.75 9.28
CA LEU A 261 3.43 6.10 10.71
C LEU A 261 4.81 6.32 11.32
N SER A 262 5.66 7.07 10.62
CA SER A 262 7.03 7.34 11.02
C SER A 262 7.15 8.45 12.06
N GLY A 263 8.27 8.43 12.79
CA GLY A 263 8.63 9.47 13.76
C GLY A 263 7.53 9.73 14.78
N PRO A 264 7.03 10.99 14.90
CA PRO A 264 6.03 11.37 15.92
C PRO A 264 4.59 11.05 15.54
N ALA A 265 4.33 10.20 14.53
CA ALA A 265 3.00 9.97 14.00
C ALA A 265 2.01 9.46 15.06
N ILE A 266 2.40 8.46 15.84
CA ILE A 266 1.54 7.86 16.88
C ILE A 266 1.16 8.88 17.93
N ASP A 267 2.12 9.63 18.47
CA ASP A 267 1.88 10.68 19.45
C ASP A 267 0.96 11.79 18.94
N ARG A 268 1.13 12.16 17.66
CA ARG A 268 0.27 13.16 17.02
C ARG A 268 -1.17 12.66 16.86
N ILE A 269 -1.35 11.40 16.47
CA ILE A 269 -2.67 10.78 16.35
C ILE A 269 -3.33 10.70 17.72
N GLU A 270 -2.62 10.28 18.76
CA GLU A 270 -3.14 10.19 20.11
C GLU A 270 -3.66 11.53 20.63
N LYS A 271 -2.87 12.61 20.44
CA LYS A 271 -3.20 13.98 20.90
C LYS A 271 -4.20 14.70 19.99
N SER A 272 -4.51 14.15 18.83
CA SER A 272 -5.41 14.78 17.85
C SER A 272 -6.88 14.50 18.13
N PRO A 273 -7.80 15.28 17.56
CA PRO A 273 -9.23 15.01 17.62
C PRO A 273 -9.69 13.87 16.70
N ILE A 274 -8.78 13.10 16.12
CA ILE A 274 -9.12 11.89 15.35
C ILE A 274 -9.63 10.81 16.30
N ASP A 275 -10.85 10.33 16.07
CA ASP A 275 -11.45 9.25 16.86
C ASP A 275 -10.87 7.88 16.48
N LYS A 276 -10.74 7.61 15.18
CA LYS A 276 -10.13 6.39 14.63
C LYS A 276 -9.33 6.70 13.37
N LEU A 277 -8.21 6.01 13.24
CA LEU A 277 -7.41 5.93 12.03
C LEU A 277 -7.50 4.52 11.46
N ILE A 278 -7.98 4.38 10.23
CA ILE A 278 -8.06 3.12 9.52
C ILE A 278 -6.93 3.06 8.48
N VAL A 279 -6.07 2.06 8.57
CA VAL A 279 -5.01 1.80 7.59
C VAL A 279 -5.03 0.34 7.16
N THR A 280 -4.27 0.00 6.12
CA THR A 280 -4.11 -1.39 5.71
C THR A 280 -2.76 -1.96 6.14
N ASN A 281 -2.63 -3.30 6.06
CA ASN A 281 -1.37 -3.98 6.32
C ASN A 281 -0.46 -4.08 5.08
N THR A 282 -0.55 -3.14 4.13
CA THR A 282 0.43 -3.01 3.04
C THR A 282 1.85 -2.74 3.55
N ILE A 283 1.95 -2.18 4.75
CA ILE A 283 3.16 -2.02 5.56
C ILE A 283 2.91 -2.76 6.88
N PRO A 284 3.89 -3.53 7.40
CA PRO A 284 3.70 -4.23 8.66
C PRO A 284 3.43 -3.23 9.80
N PRO A 285 2.33 -3.41 10.56
CA PRO A 285 2.06 -2.53 11.68
C PRO A 285 3.12 -2.71 12.77
N SER A 286 3.68 -1.61 13.26
CA SER A 286 4.58 -1.62 14.42
C SER A 286 3.83 -2.09 15.68
N SER A 287 4.56 -2.48 16.72
CA SER A 287 3.95 -2.82 18.02
C SER A 287 3.12 -1.65 18.58
N ALA A 288 3.60 -0.42 18.41
CA ALA A 288 2.89 0.79 18.84
C ALA A 288 1.58 1.01 18.08
N SER A 289 1.58 0.84 16.74
CA SER A 289 0.35 1.02 15.94
C SER A 289 -0.65 -0.13 16.12
N ARG A 290 -0.16 -1.38 16.26
CA ARG A 290 -1.01 -2.57 16.41
C ARG A 290 -1.87 -2.54 17.67
N ASN A 291 -1.32 -2.03 18.76
CA ASN A 291 -1.96 -2.01 20.07
C ASN A 291 -2.62 -0.65 20.39
N HIS A 292 -2.57 0.30 19.48
CA HIS A 292 -3.10 1.63 19.72
C HIS A 292 -4.64 1.66 19.61
N PRO A 293 -5.37 2.19 20.62
CA PRO A 293 -6.84 2.10 20.65
C PRO A 293 -7.52 2.87 19.51
N LYS A 294 -6.85 3.88 18.95
CA LYS A 294 -7.38 4.67 17.81
C LYS A 294 -7.04 4.07 16.44
N ILE A 295 -6.13 3.09 16.32
CA ILE A 295 -5.66 2.59 15.03
C ILE A 295 -6.31 1.24 14.72
N VAL A 296 -6.89 1.14 13.52
CA VAL A 296 -7.48 -0.08 12.97
C VAL A 296 -6.68 -0.47 11.74
N VAL A 297 -6.18 -1.71 11.71
CA VAL A 297 -5.39 -2.23 10.58
C VAL A 297 -6.21 -3.28 9.85
N LEU A 298 -6.48 -3.04 8.57
CA LEU A 298 -7.23 -3.94 7.68
C LEU A 298 -6.25 -4.77 6.85
N THR A 299 -6.54 -6.06 6.67
CA THR A 299 -5.71 -6.91 5.82
C THR A 299 -6.09 -6.77 4.34
N VAL A 300 -5.08 -6.70 3.48
CA VAL A 300 -5.21 -6.73 2.02
C VAL A 300 -4.84 -8.10 1.43
N ALA A 301 -4.59 -9.08 2.28
CA ALA A 301 -4.12 -10.41 1.86
C ALA A 301 -5.05 -11.08 0.86
N ARG A 302 -6.37 -11.02 1.09
CA ARG A 302 -7.37 -11.60 0.18
C ARG A 302 -7.33 -10.94 -1.20
N LEU A 303 -7.25 -9.62 -1.26
CA LEU A 303 -7.21 -8.87 -2.52
C LEU A 303 -5.94 -9.20 -3.31
N LEU A 304 -4.77 -9.20 -2.64
CA LEU A 304 -3.51 -9.60 -3.25
C LEU A 304 -3.54 -11.08 -3.68
N GLY A 305 -4.07 -11.97 -2.85
CA GLY A 305 -4.21 -13.40 -3.18
C GLY A 305 -5.09 -13.64 -4.41
N GLN A 306 -6.21 -12.92 -4.54
CA GLN A 306 -7.06 -12.99 -5.72
C GLN A 306 -6.32 -12.52 -6.98
N ALA A 307 -5.56 -11.43 -6.90
CA ALA A 307 -4.75 -10.94 -8.01
C ALA A 307 -3.66 -11.95 -8.39
N ILE A 308 -2.94 -12.50 -7.41
CA ILE A 308 -1.93 -13.54 -7.62
C ILE A 308 -2.55 -14.76 -8.34
N LYS A 309 -3.71 -15.22 -7.85
CA LYS A 309 -4.45 -16.33 -8.48
C LYS A 309 -4.79 -16.02 -9.93
N SER A 310 -5.36 -14.85 -10.20
CA SER A 310 -5.72 -14.43 -11.58
C SER A 310 -4.49 -14.33 -12.49
N ILE A 311 -3.37 -13.78 -11.99
CA ILE A 311 -2.10 -13.70 -12.74
C ILE A 311 -1.56 -15.10 -13.05
N HIS A 312 -1.59 -16.01 -12.09
CA HIS A 312 -1.14 -17.39 -12.26
C HIS A 312 -2.00 -18.16 -13.26
N GLU A 313 -3.32 -18.02 -13.16
CA GLU A 313 -4.30 -18.67 -14.03
C GLU A 313 -4.46 -17.97 -15.39
N GLU A 314 -3.69 -16.92 -15.66
CA GLU A 314 -3.77 -16.10 -16.90
C GLU A 314 -5.19 -15.54 -17.14
N THR A 315 -5.92 -15.28 -16.07
CA THR A 315 -7.24 -14.67 -16.09
C THR A 315 -7.18 -13.17 -15.81
N SER A 316 -8.26 -12.45 -16.13
CA SER A 316 -8.31 -11.01 -15.97
C SER A 316 -8.33 -10.58 -14.49
N VAL A 317 -7.46 -9.64 -14.13
CA VAL A 317 -7.48 -8.96 -12.84
C VAL A 317 -8.44 -7.76 -12.81
N SER A 318 -9.08 -7.43 -13.94
CA SER A 318 -9.89 -6.19 -14.09
C SER A 318 -11.06 -6.12 -13.12
N SER A 319 -11.63 -7.26 -12.72
CA SER A 319 -12.72 -7.32 -11.74
C SER A 319 -12.31 -6.88 -10.33
N LEU A 320 -11.01 -6.78 -10.06
CA LEU A 320 -10.46 -6.34 -8.78
C LEU A 320 -10.25 -4.82 -8.70
N PHE A 321 -10.44 -4.11 -9.81
CA PHE A 321 -10.27 -2.64 -9.90
C PHE A 321 -11.57 -1.86 -9.65
N VAL A 322 -12.65 -2.52 -9.25
CA VAL A 322 -13.99 -1.92 -9.13
C VAL A 322 -14.19 -1.26 -7.76
#